data_fb1402f85e6c60cd895b9280cb933237
#
_entry.id   fb1402f85e6c60cd895b9280cb933237
#
_cell.length_a   1.000
_cell.length_b   1.000
_cell.length_c   1.000
_cell.angle_alpha   90.00
_cell.angle_beta   90.00
_cell.angle_gamma   90.00
#
_symmetry.space_group_name_H-M   'P 1'
#
loop_
_entity.id
_entity.type
_entity.pdbx_description
1 polymer ?
#
loop_
_entity_poly.entity_id
_entity_poly.type
_entity_poly.pdbx_seq_one_letter_code
_entity_poly.pdbx_strand_id
1 'polypeptide(L)'
;MTYRGLFVGLTTLDFIYRSDRPLQANQKVVAQDYLTVAGGPATNAAVAFNYFGNQAKLLSVLGKHPLTELIKSDLSQQGVATIDLIPDKSDTPPVSSIVVTAATGERSIISLNAVKSQANPEIVAPDLLTNIDLVLLDGH
;
A
#
# COMPACT_ATOMS: atom_id res chain seq x y z
N MET A 1 16.21 9.10 -19.52
CA MET A 1 14.83 8.83 -19.99
C MET A 1 13.97 8.59 -18.75
N THR A 2 12.76 9.16 -18.68
CA THR A 2 11.83 8.95 -17.59
C THR A 2 10.62 8.19 -18.13
N TYR A 3 10.33 7.03 -17.56
CA TYR A 3 9.20 6.19 -17.94
C TYR A 3 7.96 6.52 -17.08
N ARG A 4 6.78 6.26 -17.63
CA ARG A 4 5.49 6.42 -16.95
C ARG A 4 4.86 5.05 -16.74
N GLY A 5 4.65 4.68 -15.48
CA GLY A 5 4.06 3.40 -15.09
C GLY A 5 2.67 3.56 -14.49
N LEU A 6 1.75 2.68 -14.86
CA LEU A 6 0.46 2.47 -14.20
C LEU A 6 0.53 1.19 -13.38
N PHE A 7 0.33 1.31 -12.08
CA PHE A 7 0.32 0.21 -11.14
C PHE A 7 -1.09 0.00 -10.63
N VAL A 8 -1.64 -1.18 -10.80
CA VAL A 8 -3.04 -1.48 -10.50
C VAL A 8 -3.12 -2.62 -9.49
N GLY A 9 -3.73 -2.38 -8.35
CA GLY A 9 -3.89 -3.44 -7.37
C GLY A 9 -4.15 -2.96 -5.95
N LEU A 10 -3.81 -3.83 -5.02
CA LEU A 10 -4.07 -3.65 -3.60
C LEU A 10 -3.20 -2.56 -2.98
N THR A 11 -3.86 -1.71 -2.19
CA THR A 11 -3.19 -0.79 -1.26
C THR A 11 -3.64 -1.10 0.16
N THR A 12 -2.69 -1.25 1.06
CA THR A 12 -2.90 -1.49 2.49
C THR A 12 -2.32 -0.34 3.32
N LEU A 13 -2.75 -0.22 4.56
CA LEU A 13 -2.04 0.56 5.58
C LEU A 13 -1.27 -0.41 6.46
N ASP A 14 0.06 -0.31 6.45
CA ASP A 14 0.92 -1.19 7.20
C ASP A 14 1.49 -0.47 8.42
N PHE A 15 1.24 -1.03 9.62
CA PHE A 15 1.91 -0.65 10.87
C PHE A 15 3.04 -1.64 11.12
N ILE A 16 4.27 -1.20 10.97
CA ILE A 16 5.47 -2.03 11.09
C ILE A 16 6.17 -1.70 12.39
N TYR A 17 6.32 -2.69 13.27
CA TYR A 17 7.00 -2.56 14.56
C TYR A 17 8.32 -3.32 14.52
N ARG A 18 9.37 -2.72 15.03
CA ARG A 18 10.65 -3.39 15.25
C ARG A 18 10.74 -3.87 16.70
N SER A 19 10.96 -5.16 16.90
CA SER A 19 11.06 -5.80 18.20
C SER A 19 12.44 -6.44 18.39
N ASP A 20 12.92 -6.50 19.62
CA ASP A 20 14.16 -7.20 20.00
C ASP A 20 13.98 -8.73 19.99
N ARG A 21 12.74 -9.21 20.08
CA ARG A 21 12.39 -10.64 20.18
C ARG A 21 11.09 -10.96 19.49
N PRO A 22 10.84 -12.24 19.13
CA PRO A 22 9.56 -12.70 18.59
C PRO A 22 8.40 -12.47 19.56
N LEU A 23 7.20 -12.26 19.02
CA LEU A 23 5.97 -12.23 19.82
C LEU A 23 5.65 -13.61 20.38
N GLN A 24 5.27 -13.64 21.66
CA GLN A 24 4.79 -14.86 22.33
C GLN A 24 3.40 -14.60 22.93
N ALA A 25 2.63 -15.68 23.10
CA ALA A 25 1.32 -15.59 23.72
C ALA A 25 1.41 -15.00 25.15
N ASN A 26 0.41 -14.19 25.50
CA ASN A 26 0.28 -13.58 26.83
C ASN A 26 1.46 -12.68 27.27
N GLN A 27 2.26 -12.17 26.33
CA GLN A 27 3.33 -11.24 26.64
C GLN A 27 3.09 -9.88 26.00
N LYS A 28 3.41 -8.81 26.73
CA LYS A 28 3.57 -7.47 26.19
C LYS A 28 5.02 -7.30 25.74
N VAL A 29 5.21 -6.89 24.49
CA VAL A 29 6.50 -6.49 23.95
C VAL A 29 6.46 -4.98 23.67
N VAL A 30 7.50 -4.26 24.04
CA VAL A 30 7.68 -2.85 23.71
C VAL A 30 8.52 -2.78 22.45
N ALA A 31 7.98 -2.15 21.41
CA ALA A 31 8.70 -1.96 20.17
C ALA A 31 9.86 -0.96 20.35
N GLN A 32 10.96 -1.20 19.67
CA GLN A 32 12.11 -0.29 19.62
C GLN A 32 11.85 0.90 18.70
N ASP A 33 11.05 0.67 17.64
CA ASP A 33 10.72 1.63 16.61
C ASP A 33 9.46 1.19 15.87
N TYR A 34 8.82 2.11 15.13
CA TYR A 34 7.69 1.76 14.27
C TYR A 34 7.63 2.65 13.03
N LEU A 35 7.00 2.12 11.98
CA LEU A 35 6.66 2.85 10.76
C LEU A 35 5.18 2.68 10.45
N THR A 36 4.57 3.71 9.87
CA THR A 36 3.24 3.64 9.28
C THR A 36 3.36 4.04 7.82
N VAL A 37 3.10 3.10 6.92
CA VAL A 37 3.35 3.27 5.48
C VAL A 37 2.23 2.67 4.64
N ALA A 38 2.10 3.14 3.41
CA ALA A 38 1.30 2.47 2.41
C ALA A 38 2.00 1.18 1.96
N GLY A 39 1.26 0.08 1.93
CA GLY A 39 1.73 -1.23 1.50
C GLY A 39 0.86 -1.84 0.40
N GLY A 40 1.13 -3.11 0.11
CA GLY A 40 0.52 -3.86 -0.98
C GLY A 40 1.44 -4.01 -2.19
N PRO A 41 1.30 -5.09 -2.99
CA PRO A 41 2.27 -5.39 -4.05
C PRO A 41 2.37 -4.30 -5.12
N ALA A 42 1.23 -3.84 -5.66
CA ALA A 42 1.21 -2.76 -6.66
C ALA A 42 1.72 -1.44 -6.09
N THR A 43 1.38 -1.13 -4.84
CA THR A 43 1.83 0.07 -4.12
C THR A 43 3.35 0.07 -3.97
N ASN A 44 3.92 -1.03 -3.47
CA ASN A 44 5.37 -1.16 -3.29
C ASN A 44 6.12 -1.05 -4.62
N ALA A 45 5.57 -1.64 -5.69
CA ALA A 45 6.14 -1.53 -7.03
C ALA A 45 6.09 -0.09 -7.56
N ALA A 46 4.99 0.65 -7.33
CA ALA A 46 4.84 2.05 -7.72
C ALA A 46 5.87 2.94 -7.00
N VAL A 47 6.01 2.77 -5.67
CA VAL A 47 7.00 3.51 -4.87
C VAL A 47 8.42 3.23 -5.37
N ALA A 48 8.76 1.96 -5.58
CA ALA A 48 10.09 1.58 -6.08
C ALA A 48 10.36 2.17 -7.48
N PHE A 49 9.39 2.11 -8.39
CA PHE A 49 9.50 2.66 -9.74
C PHE A 49 9.73 4.18 -9.72
N ASN A 50 8.99 4.89 -8.85
CA ASN A 50 9.15 6.33 -8.67
C ASN A 50 10.50 6.67 -8.04
N TYR A 51 10.97 5.90 -7.07
CA TYR A 51 12.28 6.07 -6.42
C TYR A 51 13.45 6.00 -7.41
N PHE A 52 13.33 5.17 -8.46
CA PHE A 52 14.32 5.09 -9.54
C PHE A 52 14.20 6.22 -10.60
N GLY A 53 13.52 7.31 -10.30
CA GLY A 53 13.44 8.50 -11.16
C GLY A 53 12.41 8.42 -12.27
N ASN A 54 11.45 7.51 -12.18
CA ASN A 54 10.33 7.38 -13.09
C ASN A 54 9.06 8.02 -12.53
N GLN A 55 7.94 8.00 -13.27
CA GLN A 55 6.66 8.54 -12.87
C GLN A 55 5.65 7.41 -12.66
N ALA A 56 5.25 7.17 -11.42
CA ALA A 56 4.26 6.16 -11.07
C ALA A 56 2.87 6.77 -10.87
N LYS A 57 1.85 6.10 -11.42
CA LYS A 57 0.45 6.27 -11.05
C LYS A 57 -0.05 4.97 -10.44
N LEU A 58 -0.64 5.05 -9.25
CA LEU A 58 -1.26 3.92 -8.57
C LEU A 58 -2.78 4.00 -8.70
N LEU A 59 -3.38 3.00 -9.31
CA LEU A 59 -4.81 2.80 -9.44
C LEU A 59 -5.27 1.79 -8.40
N SER A 60 -6.05 2.21 -7.41
CA SER A 60 -6.45 1.36 -6.28
C SER A 60 -7.78 1.82 -5.69
N VAL A 61 -8.35 1.00 -4.82
CA VAL A 61 -9.50 1.36 -4.00
C VAL A 61 -9.01 1.91 -2.67
N LEU A 62 -9.15 3.20 -2.45
CA LEU A 62 -8.70 3.89 -1.23
C LEU A 62 -9.86 4.33 -0.33
N GLY A 63 -10.80 5.10 -0.87
CA GLY A 63 -11.94 5.64 -0.14
C GLY A 63 -11.63 6.86 0.74
N LYS A 64 -12.55 7.17 1.66
CA LYS A 64 -12.52 8.37 2.53
C LYS A 64 -12.45 8.06 4.03
N HIS A 65 -12.14 6.82 4.41
CA HIS A 65 -11.95 6.49 5.82
C HIS A 65 -10.74 7.28 6.40
N PRO A 66 -10.78 7.70 7.70
CA PRO A 66 -9.66 8.45 8.28
C PRO A 66 -8.28 7.79 8.14
N LEU A 67 -8.20 6.46 8.22
CA LEU A 67 -6.94 5.73 7.99
C LEU A 67 -6.44 5.84 6.55
N THR A 68 -7.31 6.08 5.58
CA THR A 68 -6.93 6.28 4.17
C THR A 68 -6.10 7.55 3.98
N GLU A 69 -6.30 8.56 4.82
CA GLU A 69 -5.50 9.79 4.75
C GLU A 69 -4.02 9.53 5.08
N LEU A 70 -3.73 8.55 5.93
CA LEU A 70 -2.34 8.13 6.19
C LEU A 70 -1.70 7.51 4.95
N ILE A 71 -2.45 6.65 4.23
CA ILE A 71 -2.03 6.06 2.95
C ILE A 71 -1.75 7.16 1.92
N LYS A 72 -2.69 8.08 1.73
CA LYS A 72 -2.57 9.19 0.75
C LYS A 72 -1.41 10.10 1.08
N SER A 73 -1.21 10.40 2.36
CA SER A 73 -0.10 11.23 2.84
C SER A 73 1.25 10.58 2.54
N ASP A 74 1.41 9.29 2.85
CA ASP A 74 2.65 8.55 2.58
C ASP A 74 2.95 8.50 1.08
N LEU A 75 1.99 8.10 0.25
CA LEU A 75 2.14 8.03 -1.20
C LEU A 75 2.49 9.39 -1.82
N SER A 76 1.88 10.46 -1.31
CA SER A 76 2.21 11.83 -1.73
C SER A 76 3.66 12.20 -1.41
N GLN A 77 4.14 11.84 -0.20
CA GLN A 77 5.54 12.06 0.19
C GLN A 77 6.52 11.25 -0.66
N GLN A 78 6.11 10.04 -1.08
CA GLN A 78 6.88 9.21 -2.02
C GLN A 78 6.77 9.66 -3.48
N GLY A 79 6.00 10.71 -3.77
CA GLY A 79 5.81 11.25 -5.12
C GLY A 79 4.96 10.38 -6.05
N VAL A 80 4.20 9.41 -5.51
CA VAL A 80 3.31 8.53 -6.29
C VAL A 80 1.95 9.18 -6.47
N ALA A 81 1.54 9.40 -7.72
CA ALA A 81 0.20 9.87 -8.03
C ALA A 81 -0.83 8.75 -7.83
N THR A 82 -1.93 9.04 -7.14
CA THR A 82 -2.98 8.05 -6.86
C THR A 82 -4.25 8.33 -7.64
N ILE A 83 -4.90 7.28 -8.13
CA ILE A 83 -6.23 7.30 -8.74
C ILE A 83 -7.11 6.36 -7.90
N ASP A 84 -8.06 6.95 -7.18
CA ASP A 84 -8.97 6.21 -6.32
C ASP A 84 -10.21 5.78 -7.10
N LEU A 85 -10.42 4.48 -7.19
CA LEU A 85 -11.54 3.90 -7.93
C LEU A 85 -12.89 4.04 -7.21
N ILE A 86 -12.90 4.18 -5.88
CA ILE A 86 -14.13 4.31 -5.09
C ILE A 86 -13.92 5.39 -4.01
N PRO A 87 -13.84 6.68 -4.39
CA PRO A 87 -13.49 7.76 -3.46
C PRO A 87 -14.48 7.95 -2.33
N ASP A 88 -15.74 7.56 -2.52
CA ASP A 88 -16.80 7.67 -1.51
C ASP A 88 -16.88 6.49 -0.54
N LYS A 89 -16.07 5.45 -0.73
CA LYS A 89 -16.03 4.29 0.17
C LYS A 89 -15.64 4.72 1.58
N SER A 90 -16.46 4.39 2.57
CA SER A 90 -16.25 4.76 3.98
C SER A 90 -15.72 3.62 4.85
N ASP A 91 -15.66 2.39 4.32
CA ASP A 91 -15.12 1.25 5.04
C ASP A 91 -13.62 1.43 5.33
N THR A 92 -13.18 0.79 6.42
CA THR A 92 -11.76 0.70 6.77
C THR A 92 -10.95 0.14 5.58
N PRO A 93 -9.85 0.77 5.19
CA PRO A 93 -8.94 0.17 4.21
C PRO A 93 -8.33 -1.13 4.77
N PRO A 94 -7.78 -2.00 3.94
CA PRO A 94 -6.99 -3.13 4.42
C PRO A 94 -5.85 -2.64 5.30
N VAL A 95 -5.68 -3.25 6.47
CA VAL A 95 -4.66 -2.88 7.47
C VAL A 95 -3.85 -4.10 7.84
N SER A 96 -2.54 -3.95 7.91
CA SER A 96 -1.64 -4.98 8.45
C SER A 96 -0.88 -4.45 9.67
N SER A 97 -0.73 -5.29 10.68
CA SER A 97 0.21 -5.09 11.77
C SER A 97 1.34 -6.09 11.63
N ILE A 98 2.55 -5.59 11.48
CA ILE A 98 3.74 -6.37 11.14
C ILE A 98 4.75 -6.17 12.25
N VAL A 99 5.21 -7.26 12.88
CA VAL A 99 6.30 -7.20 13.84
C VAL A 99 7.53 -7.86 13.25
N VAL A 100 8.61 -7.10 13.15
CA VAL A 100 9.91 -7.57 12.64
C VAL A 100 10.85 -7.79 13.81
N THR A 101 11.37 -9.00 13.95
CA THR A 101 12.40 -9.32 14.93
C THR A 101 13.75 -8.80 14.46
N ALA A 102 14.33 -7.83 15.16
CA ALA A 102 15.53 -7.11 14.73
C ALA A 102 16.74 -8.01 14.49
N ALA A 103 16.90 -9.05 15.31
CA ALA A 103 18.06 -9.96 15.23
C ALA A 103 17.99 -10.94 14.06
N THR A 104 16.79 -11.36 13.63
CA THR A 104 16.61 -12.44 12.63
C THR A 104 15.96 -11.97 11.33
N GLY A 105 15.26 -10.84 11.35
CA GLY A 105 14.42 -10.37 10.23
C GLY A 105 13.11 -11.15 10.09
N GLU A 106 12.81 -12.10 10.97
CA GLU A 106 11.55 -12.83 10.98
C GLU A 106 10.37 -11.91 11.23
N ARG A 107 9.23 -12.21 10.61
CA ARG A 107 8.02 -11.38 10.69
C ARG A 107 6.84 -12.17 11.22
N SER A 108 6.11 -11.53 12.12
CA SER A 108 4.76 -11.94 12.52
C SER A 108 3.77 -10.91 11.98
N ILE A 109 2.77 -11.36 11.22
CA ILE A 109 1.84 -10.46 10.52
C ILE A 109 0.42 -10.85 10.89
N ILE A 110 -0.39 -9.85 11.22
CA ILE A 110 -1.84 -9.94 11.28
C ILE A 110 -2.42 -8.91 10.31
N SER A 111 -3.28 -9.35 9.40
CA SER A 111 -3.85 -8.51 8.36
C SER A 111 -5.37 -8.58 8.34
N LEU A 112 -6.00 -7.46 8.08
CA LEU A 112 -7.39 -7.41 7.70
C LEU A 112 -7.50 -7.64 6.20
N ASN A 113 -8.24 -8.69 5.80
CA ASN A 113 -8.33 -9.11 4.41
C ASN A 113 -9.01 -8.04 3.52
N ALA A 114 -8.49 -7.90 2.30
CA ALA A 114 -8.91 -6.94 1.28
C ALA A 114 -10.15 -7.35 0.46
N VAL A 115 -10.85 -8.44 0.78
CA VAL A 115 -12.00 -8.98 0.00
C VAL A 115 -13.07 -7.93 -0.31
N LYS A 116 -13.23 -6.92 0.53
CA LYS A 116 -14.19 -5.82 0.33
C LYS A 116 -13.63 -4.62 -0.47
N SER A 117 -12.40 -4.73 -0.97
CA SER A 117 -11.71 -3.63 -1.66
C SER A 117 -11.61 -3.87 -3.17
N GLN A 118 -12.61 -4.54 -3.75
CA GLN A 118 -12.68 -4.77 -5.19
C GLN A 118 -13.50 -3.66 -5.85
N ALA A 119 -13.01 -3.16 -7.00
CA ALA A 119 -13.73 -2.24 -7.86
C ALA A 119 -14.28 -2.96 -9.10
N ASN A 120 -15.37 -2.44 -9.65
CA ASN A 120 -15.85 -2.90 -10.95
C ASN A 120 -14.88 -2.43 -12.04
N PRO A 121 -14.31 -3.32 -12.86
CA PRO A 121 -13.40 -2.93 -13.94
C PRO A 121 -14.00 -1.96 -14.96
N GLU A 122 -15.32 -1.91 -15.11
CA GLU A 122 -16.01 -0.98 -16.02
C GLU A 122 -15.82 0.50 -15.66
N ILE A 123 -15.42 0.81 -14.41
CA ILE A 123 -15.15 2.19 -13.98
C ILE A 123 -13.76 2.68 -14.42
N VAL A 124 -12.91 1.80 -14.91
CA VAL A 124 -11.56 2.14 -15.36
C VAL A 124 -11.65 2.80 -16.73
N ALA A 125 -11.37 4.09 -16.79
CA ALA A 125 -11.42 4.85 -18.02
C ALA A 125 -10.28 4.46 -18.98
N PRO A 126 -10.56 4.21 -20.28
CA PRO A 126 -9.54 3.79 -21.24
C PRO A 126 -8.39 4.80 -21.44
N ASP A 127 -8.66 6.09 -21.22
CA ASP A 127 -7.67 7.18 -21.32
C ASP A 127 -6.56 7.11 -20.24
N LEU A 128 -6.76 6.33 -19.17
CA LEU A 128 -5.73 6.06 -18.17
C LEU A 128 -4.48 5.40 -18.75
N LEU A 129 -4.61 4.70 -19.88
CA LEU A 129 -3.49 4.09 -20.60
C LEU A 129 -2.76 5.06 -21.52
N THR A 130 -3.28 6.28 -21.71
CA THR A 130 -2.66 7.27 -22.60
C THR A 130 -1.32 7.75 -22.02
N ASN A 131 -0.25 7.64 -22.83
CA ASN A 131 1.12 7.97 -22.44
C ASN A 131 1.66 7.14 -21.25
N ILE A 132 1.26 5.88 -21.14
CA ILE A 132 1.81 4.91 -20.21
C ILE A 132 2.77 4.00 -20.96
N ASP A 133 3.98 3.83 -20.42
CA ASP A 133 5.04 2.96 -20.99
C ASP A 133 4.99 1.56 -20.41
N LEU A 134 4.49 1.42 -19.18
CA LEU A 134 4.43 0.15 -18.41
C LEU A 134 3.12 0.06 -17.63
N VAL A 135 2.51 -1.13 -17.63
CA VAL A 135 1.40 -1.47 -16.72
C VAL A 135 1.81 -2.67 -15.88
N LEU A 136 1.65 -2.57 -14.56
CA LEU A 136 1.80 -3.67 -13.63
C LEU A 136 0.46 -3.92 -12.93
N LEU A 137 0.02 -5.17 -12.97
CA LEU A 137 -1.19 -5.62 -12.27
C LEU A 137 -0.76 -6.60 -11.18
N ASP A 138 -1.24 -6.43 -9.95
CA ASP A 138 -1.13 -7.48 -8.95
C ASP A 138 -2.38 -8.37 -8.94
N GLY A 139 -2.24 -9.58 -8.42
CA GLY A 139 -3.32 -10.59 -8.41
C GLY A 139 -4.20 -10.57 -7.16
N HIS A 140 -4.20 -9.49 -6.39
CA HIS A 140 -4.95 -9.36 -5.14
C HIS A 140 -6.22 -8.55 -5.28
#